data_4c2d8d29c6b54d4b656c05579a3b6ec9
#
_entry.id   4c2d8d29c6b54d4b656c05579a3b6ec9
#
_cell.length_a   1.000
_cell.length_b   1.000
_cell.length_c   1.000
_cell.angle_alpha   90.00
_cell.angle_beta   90.00
_cell.angle_gamma   90.00
#
_symmetry.space_group_name_H-M   'P 1'
#
loop_
_entity.id
_entity.type
_entity.pdbx_description
1 polymer ?
#
loop_
_entity_poly.entity_id
_entity_poly.type
_entity_poly.pdbx_seq_one_letter_code
_entity_poly.pdbx_strand_id
1 'polypeptide(L)'
;MKKLLLTGFEPFLQFKINPTDEIVKSLNGKMIGDYEILGVTLPVDYMESEHQILQHIERVKPDAVVSLGLAAGRFKITPERIAINVKDGAADNKGVTLQDQLIDHDGDDAYFSTLPIRAMVNHLKENGYPAEVSNSAGTY
;
A
#
# COMPACT_ATOMS: atom_id res chain seq x y z
N MET A 1 12.40 -10.83 -17.33
CA MET A 1 12.48 -10.38 -15.94
C MET A 1 11.16 -9.72 -15.58
N LYS A 2 10.58 -10.14 -14.48
CA LYS A 2 9.34 -9.56 -13.98
C LYS A 2 9.66 -8.35 -13.09
N LYS A 3 8.71 -7.43 -13.01
CA LYS A 3 8.84 -6.21 -12.22
C LYS A 3 7.75 -6.16 -11.16
N LEU A 4 8.15 -5.84 -9.94
CA LEU A 4 7.23 -5.59 -8.83
C LEU A 4 7.36 -4.13 -8.39
N LEU A 5 6.30 -3.37 -8.52
CA LEU A 5 6.23 -2.00 -7.99
C LEU A 5 5.85 -2.08 -6.52
N LEU A 6 6.75 -1.63 -5.67
CA LEU A 6 6.56 -1.60 -4.21
C LEU A 6 6.41 -0.16 -3.77
N THR A 7 5.26 0.19 -3.20
CA THR A 7 5.02 1.55 -2.73
C THR A 7 4.94 1.63 -1.22
N GLY A 8 5.44 2.70 -0.68
CA GLY A 8 5.30 3.07 0.72
C GLY A 8 4.95 4.54 0.82
N PHE A 9 4.88 5.05 2.03
CA PHE A 9 4.48 6.44 2.28
C PHE A 9 5.50 7.18 3.13
N GLU A 10 5.55 8.50 2.94
CA GLU A 10 6.27 9.40 3.83
C GLU A 10 5.65 9.42 5.23
N PRO A 11 6.35 9.92 6.25
CA PRO A 11 5.78 10.10 7.59
C PRO A 11 4.53 10.99 7.56
N PHE A 12 3.54 10.67 8.39
CA PHE A 12 2.27 11.40 8.44
C PHE A 12 1.73 11.48 9.87
N LEU A 13 0.80 12.41 10.11
CA LEU A 13 0.24 12.73 11.42
C LEU A 13 1.38 13.11 12.40
N GLN A 14 1.33 12.60 13.64
CA GLN A 14 2.38 12.82 14.62
C GLN A 14 3.57 11.85 14.50
N PHE A 15 3.53 10.94 13.55
CA PHE A 15 4.60 9.95 13.38
C PHE A 15 5.79 10.57 12.65
N LYS A 16 6.97 10.49 13.25
CA LYS A 16 8.21 11.02 12.66
C LYS A 16 8.83 10.06 11.63
N ILE A 17 8.49 8.78 11.73
CA ILE A 17 9.03 7.72 10.89
C ILE A 17 7.86 6.91 10.35
N ASN A 18 7.92 6.58 9.07
CA ASN A 18 7.01 5.61 8.48
C ASN A 18 7.84 4.38 8.07
N PRO A 19 7.61 3.21 8.68
CA PRO A 19 8.41 2.02 8.36
C PRO A 19 8.29 1.60 6.89
N THR A 20 7.21 1.95 6.21
CA THR A 20 7.05 1.61 4.79
C THR A 20 8.08 2.33 3.93
N ASP A 21 8.45 3.56 4.27
CA ASP A 21 9.49 4.32 3.57
C ASP A 21 10.84 3.62 3.68
N GLU A 22 11.20 3.15 4.87
CA GLU A 22 12.45 2.43 5.09
C GLU A 22 12.50 1.10 4.33
N ILE A 23 11.40 0.35 4.33
CA ILE A 23 11.30 -0.92 3.61
C ILE A 23 11.47 -0.71 2.11
N VAL A 24 10.77 0.27 1.56
CA VAL A 24 10.84 0.60 0.13
C VAL A 24 12.26 0.96 -0.28
N LYS A 25 12.93 1.82 0.49
CA LYS A 25 14.32 2.21 0.22
C LYS A 25 15.28 1.04 0.31
N SER A 26 15.08 0.17 1.30
CA SER A 26 15.92 -1.01 1.51
C SER A 26 15.80 -2.03 0.38
N LEU A 27 14.62 -2.21 -0.17
CA LEU A 27 14.35 -3.23 -1.19
C LEU A 27 14.47 -2.71 -2.62
N ASN A 28 14.48 -1.41 -2.82
CA ASN A 28 14.56 -0.84 -4.17
C ASN A 28 15.80 -1.34 -4.92
N GLY A 29 15.60 -1.83 -6.12
CA GLY A 29 16.66 -2.32 -6.98
C GLY A 29 17.08 -3.76 -6.70
N LYS A 30 16.53 -4.40 -5.68
CA LYS A 30 16.86 -5.79 -5.35
C LYS A 30 16.02 -6.77 -6.17
N MET A 31 16.58 -7.97 -6.32
CA MET A 31 15.89 -9.10 -6.93
C MET A 31 15.34 -10.00 -5.83
N ILE A 32 14.06 -10.36 -5.92
CA ILE A 32 13.43 -11.37 -5.08
C ILE A 32 12.84 -12.43 -6.01
N GLY A 33 13.43 -13.62 -6.03
CA GLY A 33 13.09 -14.60 -7.04
C GLY A 33 13.41 -14.06 -8.43
N ASP A 34 12.47 -14.12 -9.33
CA ASP A 34 12.60 -13.57 -10.69
C ASP A 34 11.98 -12.16 -10.85
N TYR A 35 11.64 -11.50 -9.73
CA TYR A 35 11.12 -10.14 -9.72
C TYR A 35 12.20 -9.12 -9.36
N GLU A 36 12.29 -8.08 -10.17
CA GLU A 36 13.02 -6.86 -9.80
C GLU A 36 12.10 -5.94 -9.02
N ILE A 37 12.56 -5.48 -7.87
CA ILE A 37 11.79 -4.57 -7.02
C ILE A 37 12.05 -3.12 -7.42
N LEU A 38 10.99 -2.41 -7.75
CA LEU A 38 11.02 -0.98 -8.03
C LEU A 38 10.26 -0.28 -6.91
N GLY A 39 11.00 0.30 -5.97
CA GLY A 39 10.45 0.91 -4.78
C GLY A 39 10.24 2.41 -4.96
N VAL A 40 9.07 2.90 -4.58
CA VAL A 40 8.77 4.33 -4.58
C VAL A 40 8.07 4.73 -3.29
N THR A 41 8.39 5.93 -2.80
CA THR A 41 7.72 6.52 -1.65
C THR A 41 6.71 7.55 -2.15
N LEU A 42 5.46 7.41 -1.71
CA LEU A 42 4.37 8.30 -2.10
C LEU A 42 4.13 9.34 -1.00
N PRO A 43 3.68 10.55 -1.37
CA PRO A 43 3.27 11.53 -0.38
C PRO A 43 1.95 11.11 0.29
N VAL A 44 1.76 11.49 1.54
CA VAL A 44 0.49 11.31 2.23
C VAL A 44 -0.42 12.48 1.87
N ASP A 45 -1.05 12.35 0.72
CA ASP A 45 -1.85 13.37 0.06
C ASP A 45 -2.91 12.65 -0.76
N TYR A 46 -4.18 12.89 -0.50
CA TYR A 46 -5.28 12.17 -1.15
C TYR A 46 -5.26 12.24 -2.68
N MET A 47 -4.84 13.37 -3.24
CA MET A 47 -4.83 13.55 -4.69
C MET A 47 -3.48 13.17 -5.31
N GLU A 48 -2.39 13.60 -4.70
CA GLU A 48 -1.06 13.43 -5.25
C GLU A 48 -0.58 11.99 -5.19
N SER A 49 -0.94 11.24 -4.14
CA SER A 49 -0.57 9.82 -4.05
C SER A 49 -1.20 9.00 -5.17
N GLU A 50 -2.47 9.24 -5.47
CA GLU A 50 -3.18 8.59 -6.58
C GLU A 50 -2.52 8.93 -7.91
N HIS A 51 -2.26 10.22 -8.15
CA HIS A 51 -1.63 10.69 -9.38
C HIS A 51 -0.26 10.05 -9.59
N GLN A 52 0.57 10.04 -8.56
CA GLN A 52 1.92 9.50 -8.65
C GLN A 52 1.95 7.98 -8.83
N ILE A 53 1.09 7.22 -8.13
CA ILE A 53 1.08 5.77 -8.31
C ILE A 53 0.66 5.39 -9.72
N LEU A 54 -0.32 6.08 -10.29
CA LEU A 54 -0.76 5.84 -11.66
C LEU A 54 0.35 6.16 -12.67
N GLN A 55 1.10 7.24 -12.45
CA GLN A 55 2.26 7.57 -13.30
C GLN A 55 3.33 6.48 -13.22
N HIS A 56 3.64 5.97 -12.04
CA HIS A 56 4.62 4.89 -11.87
C HIS A 56 4.17 3.61 -12.54
N ILE A 57 2.90 3.24 -12.42
CA ILE A 57 2.34 2.05 -13.07
C ILE A 57 2.46 2.17 -14.59
N GLU A 58 2.13 3.31 -15.15
CA GLU A 58 2.20 3.55 -16.58
C GLU A 58 3.64 3.49 -17.09
N ARG A 59 4.58 4.10 -16.36
CA ARG A 59 6.01 4.14 -16.73
C ARG A 59 6.68 2.78 -16.60
N VAL A 60 6.43 2.08 -15.51
CA VAL A 60 7.12 0.83 -15.16
C VAL A 60 6.47 -0.37 -15.83
N LYS A 61 5.15 -0.36 -15.99
CA LYS A 61 4.35 -1.49 -16.47
C LYS A 61 4.64 -2.76 -15.66
N PRO A 62 4.42 -2.71 -14.33
CA PRO A 62 4.80 -3.81 -13.46
C PRO A 62 3.93 -5.05 -13.68
N ASP A 63 4.49 -6.21 -13.37
CA ASP A 63 3.74 -7.48 -13.35
C ASP A 63 2.93 -7.64 -12.05
N ALA A 64 3.39 -6.98 -10.99
CA ALA A 64 2.67 -6.94 -9.71
C ALA A 64 2.88 -5.60 -9.03
N VAL A 65 1.91 -5.20 -8.21
CA VAL A 65 1.98 -4.00 -7.38
C VAL A 65 1.69 -4.41 -5.94
N VAL A 66 2.58 -4.03 -5.03
CA VAL A 66 2.39 -4.20 -3.59
C VAL A 66 2.50 -2.83 -2.94
N SER A 67 1.42 -2.41 -2.32
CA SER A 67 1.37 -1.13 -1.62
C SER A 67 1.41 -1.38 -0.12
N LEU A 68 2.40 -0.79 0.54
CA LEU A 68 2.59 -0.88 1.99
C LEU A 68 1.99 0.35 2.66
N GLY A 69 1.29 0.12 3.76
CA GLY A 69 0.73 1.20 4.56
C GLY A 69 0.98 0.97 6.05
N LEU A 70 1.01 2.04 6.81
CA LEU A 70 1.09 2.00 8.26
C LEU A 70 -0.32 2.09 8.84
N ALA A 71 -0.76 1.02 9.49
CA ALA A 71 -2.01 1.00 10.24
C ALA A 71 -1.70 1.21 11.72
N ALA A 72 -1.82 2.44 12.17
CA ALA A 72 -1.53 2.80 13.56
C ALA A 72 -2.39 1.99 14.53
N GLY A 73 -1.77 1.49 15.59
CA GLY A 73 -2.45 0.66 16.60
C GLY A 73 -2.51 -0.82 16.28
N ARG A 74 -2.14 -1.25 15.09
CA ARG A 74 -2.02 -2.67 14.75
C ARG A 74 -0.60 -3.15 15.01
N PHE A 75 -0.46 -4.32 15.63
CA PHE A 75 0.84 -4.94 15.86
C PHE A 75 1.11 -6.14 14.94
N LYS A 76 0.13 -6.52 14.12
CA LYS A 76 0.24 -7.61 13.16
C LYS A 76 0.46 -7.08 11.76
N ILE A 77 1.13 -7.88 10.93
CA ILE A 77 1.19 -7.63 9.49
C ILE A 77 -0.12 -8.13 8.88
N THR A 78 -0.84 -7.24 8.22
CA THR A 78 -2.20 -7.53 7.78
C THR A 78 -2.36 -7.32 6.27
N PRO A 79 -2.09 -8.37 5.45
CA PRO A 79 -2.43 -8.31 4.03
C PRO A 79 -3.93 -8.07 3.85
N GLU A 80 -4.26 -7.07 3.04
CA GLU A 80 -5.63 -6.63 2.85
C GLU A 80 -6.33 -7.49 1.80
N ARG A 81 -7.54 -7.96 2.14
CA ARG A 81 -8.35 -8.77 1.21
C ARG A 81 -9.06 -7.92 0.18
N ILE A 82 -9.55 -6.77 0.59
CA ILE A 82 -10.43 -5.94 -0.22
C ILE A 82 -10.17 -4.45 0.04
N ALA A 83 -10.27 -3.67 -1.03
CA ALA A 83 -10.23 -2.21 -0.96
C ALA A 83 -11.55 -1.66 -1.49
N ILE A 84 -12.18 -0.76 -0.75
CA ILE A 84 -13.42 -0.11 -1.17
C ILE A 84 -13.13 1.22 -1.87
N ASN A 85 -14.02 1.60 -2.75
CA ASN A 85 -13.89 2.81 -3.57
C ASN A 85 -14.39 4.04 -2.81
N VAL A 86 -13.76 4.33 -1.67
CA VAL A 86 -14.13 5.46 -0.79
C VAL A 86 -12.88 6.12 -0.21
N LYS A 87 -12.88 7.44 -0.23
CA LYS A 87 -11.94 8.29 0.53
C LYS A 87 -12.70 8.93 1.67
N ASP A 88 -12.35 8.58 2.88
CA ASP A 88 -12.97 9.10 4.09
C ASP A 88 -11.99 8.95 5.24
N GLY A 89 -11.54 10.03 5.83
CA GLY A 89 -10.57 9.91 6.89
C GLY A 89 -10.00 11.22 7.38
N ALA A 90 -9.02 11.09 8.25
CA ALA A 90 -8.31 12.20 8.84
C ALA A 90 -7.59 13.05 7.79
N ALA A 91 -7.14 14.22 8.21
CA ALA A 91 -6.38 15.11 7.34
C ALA A 91 -5.09 14.45 6.84
N ASP A 92 -4.79 14.66 5.57
CA ASP A 92 -3.51 14.29 4.99
C ASP A 92 -2.42 15.33 5.36
N ASN A 93 -1.21 15.20 4.80
CA ASN A 93 -0.11 16.11 5.12
C ASN A 93 -0.30 17.54 4.58
N LYS A 94 -1.30 17.74 3.74
CA LYS A 94 -1.71 19.10 3.29
C LYS A 94 -2.89 19.64 4.08
N GLY A 95 -3.39 18.92 5.07
CA GLY A 95 -4.52 19.30 5.87
C GLY A 95 -5.87 19.07 5.20
N VAL A 96 -5.91 18.30 4.12
CA VAL A 96 -7.15 17.98 3.41
C VAL A 96 -7.84 16.82 4.10
N THR A 97 -9.10 17.03 4.45
CA THR A 97 -9.98 16.02 5.03
C THR A 97 -11.07 15.71 4.02
N LEU A 98 -11.28 14.43 3.74
CA LEU A 98 -12.32 13.97 2.81
C LEU A 98 -13.34 13.13 3.57
N GLN A 99 -14.57 13.15 3.08
CA GLN A 99 -15.68 12.41 3.66
C GLN A 99 -16.57 11.89 2.53
N ASP A 100 -16.83 10.58 2.54
CA ASP A 100 -17.74 9.92 1.60
C ASP A 100 -17.43 10.19 0.11
N GLN A 101 -16.15 10.37 -0.23
CA GLN A 101 -15.71 10.62 -1.59
C GLN A 101 -15.38 9.31 -2.31
N LEU A 102 -15.76 9.19 -3.57
CA LEU A 102 -15.31 8.07 -4.40
C LEU A 102 -13.85 8.29 -4.82
N ILE A 103 -13.07 7.21 -4.86
CA ILE A 103 -11.71 7.26 -5.41
C ILE A 103 -11.79 7.40 -6.93
N ASP A 104 -12.62 6.59 -7.55
CA ASP A 104 -12.85 6.60 -8.99
C ASP A 104 -14.36 6.56 -9.24
N HIS A 105 -14.90 7.63 -9.84
CA HIS A 105 -16.33 7.74 -10.11
C HIS A 105 -16.83 6.68 -11.08
N ASP A 106 -15.98 6.14 -11.93
CA ASP A 106 -16.28 5.10 -12.90
C ASP A 106 -15.87 3.70 -12.42
N GLY A 107 -15.34 3.59 -11.20
CA GLY A 107 -14.88 2.33 -10.63
C GLY A 107 -16.01 1.54 -9.97
N ASP A 108 -15.71 0.26 -9.69
CA ASP A 108 -16.58 -0.61 -8.90
C ASP A 108 -16.60 -0.16 -7.43
N ASP A 109 -17.54 -0.68 -6.66
CA ASP A 109 -17.65 -0.36 -5.24
C ASP A 109 -16.45 -0.86 -4.45
N ALA A 110 -15.87 -1.98 -4.86
CA ALA A 110 -14.74 -2.60 -4.17
C ALA A 110 -13.94 -3.50 -5.12
N TYR A 111 -12.68 -3.76 -4.73
CA TYR A 111 -11.76 -4.62 -5.48
C TYR A 111 -11.07 -5.60 -4.55
N PHE A 112 -11.13 -6.88 -4.88
CA PHE A 112 -10.37 -7.91 -4.16
C PHE A 112 -8.91 -7.88 -4.58
N SER A 113 -8.02 -8.11 -3.60
CA SER A 113 -6.61 -8.31 -3.89
C SER A 113 -6.41 -9.57 -4.75
N THR A 114 -5.53 -9.47 -5.74
CA THR A 114 -5.10 -10.62 -6.54
C THR A 114 -3.81 -11.24 -6.01
N LEU A 115 -3.26 -10.71 -4.91
CA LEU A 115 -2.08 -11.27 -4.27
C LEU A 115 -2.43 -12.54 -3.47
N PRO A 116 -1.47 -13.47 -3.30
CA PRO A 116 -1.69 -14.71 -2.54
C PRO A 116 -1.69 -14.45 -1.03
N ILE A 117 -2.66 -13.69 -0.53
CA ILE A 117 -2.67 -13.17 0.84
C ILE A 117 -2.69 -14.26 1.91
N ARG A 118 -3.38 -15.38 1.67
CA ARG A 118 -3.40 -16.48 2.62
C ARG A 118 -2.03 -17.15 2.75
N ALA A 119 -1.35 -17.37 1.62
CA ALA A 119 0.01 -17.91 1.61
C ALA A 119 0.98 -16.94 2.29
N MET A 120 0.82 -15.64 2.06
CA MET A 120 1.64 -14.61 2.71
C MET A 120 1.50 -14.66 4.23
N VAL A 121 0.27 -14.71 4.73
CA VAL A 121 0.00 -14.81 6.19
C VAL A 121 0.61 -16.07 6.78
N ASN A 122 0.41 -17.21 6.13
CA ASN A 122 0.94 -18.48 6.61
C ASN A 122 2.46 -18.47 6.67
N HIS A 123 3.11 -17.93 5.62
CA HIS A 123 4.57 -17.84 5.57
C HIS A 123 5.13 -16.92 6.67
N LEU A 124 4.48 -15.78 6.91
CA LEU A 124 4.86 -14.88 7.99
C LEU A 124 4.75 -15.55 9.37
N LYS A 125 3.65 -16.24 9.63
CA LYS A 125 3.45 -16.98 10.90
C LYS A 125 4.50 -18.08 11.08
N GLU A 126 4.81 -18.84 10.04
CA GLU A 126 5.82 -19.90 10.08
C GLU A 126 7.21 -19.34 10.42
N ASN A 127 7.48 -18.09 10.10
CA ASN A 127 8.73 -17.41 10.40
C ASN A 127 8.68 -16.56 11.69
N GLY A 128 7.63 -16.72 12.50
CA GLY A 128 7.53 -16.07 13.81
C GLY A 128 6.97 -14.65 13.79
N TYR A 129 6.43 -14.19 12.67
CA TYR A 129 5.85 -12.85 12.57
C TYR A 129 4.33 -12.92 12.77
N PRO A 130 3.77 -12.10 13.68
CA PRO A 130 2.31 -12.01 13.82
C PRO A 130 1.68 -11.50 12.53
N ALA A 131 0.72 -12.23 12.00
CA ALA A 131 0.04 -11.85 10.76
C ALA A 131 -1.38 -12.37 10.75
N GLU A 132 -2.27 -11.65 10.07
CA GLU A 132 -3.64 -12.08 9.81
C GLU A 132 -4.15 -11.40 8.55
N VAL A 133 -5.17 -11.98 7.92
CA VAL A 133 -5.83 -11.32 6.79
C VAL A 133 -6.73 -10.20 7.33
N SER A 134 -6.62 -9.03 6.73
CA SER A 134 -7.54 -7.92 6.99
C SER A 134 -8.65 -7.93 5.95
N ASN A 135 -9.88 -7.71 6.38
CA ASN A 135 -11.04 -7.69 5.49
C ASN A 135 -11.42 -6.30 5.01
N SER A 136 -10.63 -5.29 5.34
CA SER A 136 -10.83 -3.93 4.85
C SER A 136 -9.54 -3.13 4.94
N ALA A 137 -9.14 -2.54 3.83
CA ALA A 137 -8.00 -1.64 3.78
C ALA A 137 -8.30 -0.27 4.41
N GLY A 138 -9.54 -0.02 4.80
CA GLY A 138 -9.96 1.28 5.30
C GLY A 138 -10.20 2.29 4.18
N THR A 139 -10.31 3.54 4.54
CA THR A 139 -10.73 4.63 3.64
C THR A 139 -9.78 5.82 3.63
N TYR A 140 -8.76 5.78 4.44
CA TYR A 140 -7.76 6.86 4.54
C TYR A 140 -6.71 6.77 3.44
#